data_686ec55e9b72bf521de2c2b6a8a868fb
#
_entry.id   686ec55e9b72bf521de2c2b6a8a868fb
#
_cell.length_a   1.000
_cell.length_b   1.000
_cell.length_c   1.000
_cell.angle_alpha   90.00
_cell.angle_beta   90.00
_cell.angle_gamma   90.00
#
_symmetry.space_group_name_H-M   'P 1'
#
loop_
_entity.id
_entity.type
_entity.pdbx_description
1 polymer ?
#
loop_
_entity_poly.entity_id
_entity_poly.type
_entity_poly.pdbx_seq_one_letter_code
_entity_poly.pdbx_strand_id
1 'polypeptide(L)'
;AAVKGYRLILTMPESMSIERRKLLAALGATLILTPAAEGMSGAIREAQRLHRETPGSFIPSQFDNPANPAIHRSTTAREIWDDTDGQVDAIVAGVGTAGTLIGTARGLKWRNPAIKAFAVEPAESPVLSGGNPGRHSIQGIGAGFIPANYDPTVVDGIICVESNEAAACSRLLARYEGLLAGISSGAAL
;
A
#
# COMPACT_ATOMS: atom_id res chain seq x y z
N ALA A 1 0.82 -17.99 -5.50
CA ALA A 1 0.86 -18.70 -6.78
C ALA A 1 1.87 -19.85 -6.72
N ALA A 2 3.16 -19.62 -6.42
CA ALA A 2 4.21 -20.63 -6.44
C ALA A 2 3.85 -21.90 -5.64
N VAL A 3 3.43 -21.77 -4.38
CA VAL A 3 3.08 -22.89 -3.49
C VAL A 3 1.90 -23.72 -4.03
N LYS A 4 0.96 -23.08 -4.72
CA LYS A 4 -0.25 -23.74 -5.26
C LYS A 4 -0.15 -24.10 -6.74
N GLY A 5 0.99 -23.85 -7.38
CA GLY A 5 1.21 -24.14 -8.80
C GLY A 5 0.40 -23.27 -9.77
N TYR A 6 -0.12 -22.12 -9.33
CA TYR A 6 -0.81 -21.23 -10.24
C TYR A 6 0.18 -20.50 -11.15
N ARG A 7 -0.15 -20.44 -12.45
CA ARG A 7 0.54 -19.55 -13.37
C ARG A 7 0.27 -18.11 -12.96
N LEU A 8 1.34 -17.34 -12.76
CA LEU A 8 1.26 -15.94 -12.33
C LEU A 8 1.87 -15.02 -13.40
N ILE A 9 1.10 -14.05 -13.82
CA ILE A 9 1.56 -12.93 -14.66
C ILE A 9 1.45 -11.67 -13.83
N LEU A 10 2.54 -10.92 -13.72
CA LEU A 10 2.60 -9.65 -12.98
C LEU A 10 2.95 -8.52 -13.94
N THR A 11 2.18 -7.46 -13.89
CA THR A 11 2.48 -6.18 -14.55
C THR A 11 3.02 -5.19 -13.55
N MET A 12 4.05 -4.47 -13.92
CA MET A 12 4.63 -3.43 -13.04
C MET A 12 5.39 -2.38 -13.86
N PRO A 13 5.48 -1.14 -13.36
CA PRO A 13 6.32 -0.13 -13.99
C PRO A 13 7.80 -0.54 -13.99
N GLU A 14 8.50 -0.22 -15.05
CA GLU A 14 9.94 -0.49 -15.18
C GLU A 14 10.81 0.27 -14.17
N SER A 15 10.24 1.24 -13.45
CA SER A 15 10.89 1.92 -12.31
C SER A 15 10.97 1.09 -11.03
N MET A 16 10.29 -0.06 -10.96
CA MET A 16 10.38 -0.95 -9.80
C MET A 16 11.77 -1.57 -9.67
N SER A 17 12.21 -1.82 -8.41
CA SER A 17 13.56 -2.28 -8.10
C SER A 17 13.92 -3.58 -8.82
N ILE A 18 15.19 -3.67 -9.23
CA ILE A 18 15.71 -4.84 -9.94
C ILE A 18 15.68 -6.10 -9.05
N GLU A 19 15.87 -5.95 -7.74
CA GLU A 19 15.81 -7.01 -6.75
C GLU A 19 14.41 -7.64 -6.72
N ARG A 20 13.36 -6.81 -6.73
CA ARG A 20 11.96 -7.28 -6.79
C ARG A 20 11.71 -8.08 -8.06
N ARG A 21 12.16 -7.59 -9.21
CA ARG A 21 11.99 -8.29 -10.49
C ARG A 21 12.69 -9.64 -10.48
N LYS A 22 13.95 -9.70 -10.00
CA LYS A 22 14.72 -10.95 -9.89
C LYS A 22 14.05 -11.95 -8.95
N LEU A 23 13.58 -11.51 -7.79
CA LEU A 23 12.87 -12.35 -6.82
C LEU A 23 11.60 -12.94 -7.41
N LEU A 24 10.76 -12.12 -8.04
CA LEU A 24 9.50 -12.57 -8.63
C LEU A 24 9.73 -13.54 -9.80
N ALA A 25 10.72 -13.28 -10.64
CA ALA A 25 11.12 -14.21 -11.71
C ALA A 25 11.64 -15.54 -11.15
N ALA A 26 12.47 -15.51 -10.10
CA ALA A 26 12.97 -16.71 -9.43
C ALA A 26 11.83 -17.55 -8.81
N LEU A 27 10.73 -16.92 -8.39
CA LEU A 27 9.51 -17.59 -7.91
C LEU A 27 8.59 -18.09 -9.05
N GLY A 28 9.03 -17.95 -10.30
CA GLY A 28 8.31 -18.47 -11.47
C GLY A 28 7.25 -17.52 -12.04
N ALA A 29 7.20 -16.26 -11.65
CA ALA A 29 6.27 -15.29 -12.23
C ALA A 29 6.73 -14.83 -13.62
N THR A 30 5.78 -14.69 -14.55
CA THR A 30 6.00 -13.96 -15.80
C THR A 30 5.85 -12.46 -15.52
N LEU A 31 6.91 -11.69 -15.78
CA LEU A 31 6.91 -10.24 -15.55
C LEU A 31 6.69 -9.50 -16.86
N ILE A 32 5.75 -8.56 -16.86
CA ILE A 32 5.49 -7.63 -17.96
C ILE A 32 5.72 -6.21 -17.43
N LEU A 33 6.75 -5.56 -17.96
CA LEU A 33 7.12 -4.21 -17.56
C LEU A 33 6.34 -3.20 -18.40
N THR A 34 5.84 -2.16 -17.74
CA THR A 34 5.17 -1.03 -18.39
C THR A 34 6.03 0.24 -18.29
N PRO A 35 5.84 1.22 -19.18
CA PRO A 35 6.62 2.46 -19.15
C PRO A 35 6.55 3.16 -17.79
N ALA A 36 7.70 3.60 -17.27
CA ALA A 36 7.78 4.28 -15.97
C ALA A 36 6.89 5.54 -15.90
N ALA A 37 6.75 6.25 -17.03
CA ALA A 37 5.94 7.47 -17.12
C ALA A 37 4.45 7.22 -16.89
N GLU A 38 3.96 5.99 -17.10
CA GLU A 38 2.56 5.62 -16.90
C GLU A 38 2.24 5.19 -15.47
N GLY A 39 3.26 5.01 -14.64
CA GLY A 39 3.13 4.63 -13.25
C GLY A 39 2.28 3.38 -13.02
N MET A 40 1.60 3.32 -11.88
CA MET A 40 0.74 2.18 -11.52
C MET A 40 -0.50 2.07 -12.44
N SER A 41 -1.01 3.18 -12.94
CA SER A 41 -2.15 3.17 -13.87
C SER A 41 -1.84 2.43 -15.17
N GLY A 42 -0.61 2.55 -15.69
CA GLY A 42 -0.15 1.78 -16.84
C GLY A 42 -0.12 0.28 -16.57
N ALA A 43 0.40 -0.11 -15.41
CA ALA A 43 0.44 -1.51 -15.00
C ALA A 43 -0.97 -2.13 -14.85
N ILE A 44 -1.92 -1.36 -14.30
CA ILE A 44 -3.31 -1.80 -14.16
C ILE A 44 -3.96 -2.00 -15.54
N ARG A 45 -3.80 -1.04 -16.45
CA ARG A 45 -4.35 -1.16 -17.82
C ARG A 45 -3.80 -2.39 -18.55
N GLU A 46 -2.51 -2.64 -18.41
CA GLU A 46 -1.87 -3.82 -19.02
C GLU A 46 -2.37 -5.13 -18.41
N ALA A 47 -2.56 -5.20 -17.08
CA ALA A 47 -3.16 -6.35 -16.42
C ALA A 47 -4.57 -6.63 -16.93
N GLN A 48 -5.39 -5.60 -17.09
CA GLN A 48 -6.73 -5.70 -17.64
C GLN A 48 -6.74 -6.15 -19.10
N ARG A 49 -5.79 -5.69 -19.92
CA ARG A 49 -5.63 -6.14 -21.31
C ARG A 49 -5.31 -7.63 -21.35
N LEU A 50 -4.31 -8.07 -20.59
CA LEU A 50 -3.92 -9.46 -20.49
C LEU A 50 -5.04 -10.37 -19.98
N HIS A 51 -5.83 -9.89 -19.02
CA HIS A 51 -6.99 -10.63 -18.52
C HIS A 51 -8.03 -10.89 -19.61
N ARG A 52 -8.35 -9.87 -20.43
CA ARG A 52 -9.27 -10.05 -21.57
C ARG A 52 -8.74 -11.07 -22.60
N GLU A 53 -7.43 -11.15 -22.76
CA GLU A 53 -6.78 -12.03 -23.75
C GLU A 53 -6.44 -13.43 -23.19
N THR A 54 -6.65 -13.64 -21.87
CA THR A 54 -6.31 -14.93 -21.22
C THR A 54 -7.58 -15.53 -20.60
N PRO A 55 -8.27 -16.42 -21.33
CA PRO A 55 -9.46 -17.10 -20.81
C PRO A 55 -9.19 -17.84 -19.49
N GLY A 56 -10.11 -17.71 -18.52
CA GLY A 56 -9.99 -18.35 -17.22
C GLY A 56 -9.01 -17.67 -16.26
N SER A 57 -8.42 -16.54 -16.64
CA SER A 57 -7.58 -15.73 -15.73
C SER A 57 -8.43 -15.01 -14.68
N PHE A 58 -7.79 -14.63 -13.57
CA PHE A 58 -8.39 -13.90 -12.48
C PHE A 58 -7.45 -12.77 -12.04
N ILE A 59 -7.98 -11.55 -11.88
CA ILE A 59 -7.27 -10.41 -11.31
C ILE A 59 -7.78 -10.18 -9.89
N PRO A 60 -6.93 -10.27 -8.86
CA PRO A 60 -7.32 -9.97 -7.47
C PRO A 60 -7.73 -8.52 -7.21
N SER A 61 -7.36 -7.59 -8.09
CA SER A 61 -7.78 -6.16 -8.05
C SER A 61 -7.55 -5.48 -6.70
N GLN A 62 -6.30 -5.41 -6.26
CA GLN A 62 -5.96 -4.95 -4.90
C GLN A 62 -6.45 -3.54 -4.54
N PHE A 63 -6.71 -2.67 -5.52
CA PHE A 63 -7.14 -1.29 -5.29
C PHE A 63 -8.65 -1.13 -5.08
N ASP A 64 -9.45 -2.11 -5.50
CA ASP A 64 -10.91 -2.08 -5.52
C ASP A 64 -11.56 -3.30 -4.87
N ASN A 65 -10.82 -4.39 -4.65
CA ASN A 65 -11.34 -5.58 -4.02
C ASN A 65 -11.62 -5.35 -2.51
N PRO A 66 -12.88 -5.42 -2.06
CA PRO A 66 -13.23 -5.21 -0.65
C PRO A 66 -12.65 -6.26 0.29
N ALA A 67 -12.20 -7.41 -0.21
CA ALA A 67 -11.50 -8.41 0.58
C ALA A 67 -10.18 -7.86 1.16
N ASN A 68 -9.56 -6.88 0.50
CA ASN A 68 -8.34 -6.24 0.97
C ASN A 68 -8.57 -5.52 2.32
N PRO A 69 -9.42 -4.51 2.47
CA PRO A 69 -9.69 -3.93 3.79
C PRO A 69 -10.39 -4.91 4.74
N ALA A 70 -11.19 -5.86 4.25
CA ALA A 70 -11.89 -6.81 5.10
C ALA A 70 -10.91 -7.71 5.90
N ILE A 71 -9.84 -8.19 5.29
CA ILE A 71 -8.85 -9.02 5.99
C ILE A 71 -8.13 -8.22 7.08
N HIS A 72 -7.76 -6.97 6.83
CA HIS A 72 -7.14 -6.11 7.85
C HIS A 72 -8.08 -5.78 9.00
N ARG A 73 -9.39 -5.65 8.73
CA ARG A 73 -10.39 -5.48 9.79
C ARG A 73 -10.46 -6.67 10.72
N SER A 74 -10.37 -7.89 10.19
CA SER A 74 -10.54 -9.13 10.97
C SER A 74 -9.24 -9.65 11.59
N THR A 75 -8.08 -9.33 11.04
CA THR A 75 -6.76 -9.79 11.50
C THR A 75 -5.93 -8.66 12.09
N THR A 76 -5.38 -7.77 11.28
CA THR A 76 -4.46 -6.70 11.69
C THR A 76 -5.02 -5.83 12.82
N ALA A 77 -6.29 -5.43 12.73
CA ALA A 77 -6.94 -4.65 13.79
C ALA A 77 -7.05 -5.42 15.12
N ARG A 78 -7.29 -6.73 15.05
CA ARG A 78 -7.34 -7.58 16.24
C ARG A 78 -5.94 -7.75 16.83
N GLU A 79 -4.95 -8.06 16.01
CA GLU A 79 -3.57 -8.23 16.44
C GLU A 79 -3.06 -6.97 17.15
N ILE A 80 -3.25 -5.78 16.55
CA ILE A 80 -2.88 -4.52 17.20
C ILE A 80 -3.62 -4.34 18.53
N TRP A 81 -4.91 -4.59 18.57
CA TRP A 81 -5.70 -4.47 19.79
C TRP A 81 -5.20 -5.40 20.89
N ASP A 82 -4.96 -6.67 20.57
CA ASP A 82 -4.52 -7.69 21.51
C ASP A 82 -3.08 -7.40 21.99
N ASP A 83 -2.16 -7.03 21.10
CA ASP A 83 -0.76 -6.75 21.42
C ASP A 83 -0.57 -5.46 22.25
N THR A 84 -1.54 -4.55 22.22
CA THR A 84 -1.51 -3.30 22.99
C THR A 84 -2.42 -3.29 24.20
N ASP A 85 -3.04 -4.41 24.53
CA ASP A 85 -4.08 -4.50 25.59
C ASP A 85 -5.20 -3.45 25.41
N GLY A 86 -5.52 -3.12 24.14
CA GLY A 86 -6.51 -2.10 23.78
C GLY A 86 -6.06 -0.65 24.01
N GLN A 87 -4.81 -0.42 24.36
CA GLN A 87 -4.25 0.91 24.61
C GLN A 87 -3.74 1.54 23.30
N VAL A 88 -4.68 1.86 22.41
CA VAL A 88 -4.41 2.48 21.11
C VAL A 88 -5.18 3.78 21.03
N ASP A 89 -4.49 4.90 20.84
CA ASP A 89 -5.09 6.23 20.64
C ASP A 89 -5.23 6.57 19.16
N ALA A 90 -4.28 6.14 18.34
CA ALA A 90 -4.28 6.43 16.91
C ALA A 90 -3.61 5.33 16.08
N ILE A 91 -4.01 5.23 14.82
CA ILE A 91 -3.29 4.52 13.77
C ILE A 91 -2.82 5.51 12.70
N VAL A 92 -1.56 5.43 12.33
CA VAL A 92 -0.94 6.20 11.24
C VAL A 92 -0.44 5.20 10.19
N ALA A 93 -0.88 5.33 8.95
CA ALA A 93 -0.45 4.38 7.91
C ALA A 93 -0.34 5.03 6.52
N GLY A 94 0.71 4.65 5.81
CA GLY A 94 0.90 5.02 4.41
C GLY A 94 -0.15 4.41 3.50
N VAL A 95 -0.70 5.20 2.59
CA VAL A 95 -1.78 4.78 1.69
C VAL A 95 -1.23 4.39 0.32
N GLY A 96 -1.22 3.08 0.05
CA GLY A 96 -1.05 2.51 -1.28
C GLY A 96 -2.41 2.08 -1.84
N THR A 97 -2.91 0.92 -1.41
CA THR A 97 -4.25 0.42 -1.77
C THR A 97 -5.36 0.86 -0.81
N ALA A 98 -5.01 1.55 0.27
CA ALA A 98 -5.85 1.91 1.42
C ALA A 98 -6.32 0.71 2.28
N GLY A 99 -6.09 -0.52 1.87
CA GLY A 99 -6.61 -1.71 2.56
C GLY A 99 -6.23 -1.77 4.03
N THR A 100 -4.95 -1.59 4.35
CA THR A 100 -4.44 -1.63 5.72
C THR A 100 -5.05 -0.55 6.59
N LEU A 101 -4.97 0.72 6.17
CA LEU A 101 -5.50 1.83 6.95
C LEU A 101 -7.00 1.68 7.19
N ILE A 102 -7.77 1.51 6.13
CA ILE A 102 -9.24 1.49 6.21
C ILE A 102 -9.74 0.27 6.98
N GLY A 103 -9.17 -0.92 6.69
CA GLY A 103 -9.56 -2.14 7.38
C GLY A 103 -9.24 -2.08 8.88
N THR A 104 -8.02 -1.70 9.21
CA THR A 104 -7.56 -1.61 10.61
C THR A 104 -8.33 -0.54 11.37
N ALA A 105 -8.48 0.66 10.81
CA ALA A 105 -9.25 1.74 11.44
C ALA A 105 -10.70 1.34 11.72
N ARG A 106 -11.38 0.70 10.76
CA ARG A 106 -12.74 0.17 10.98
C ARG A 106 -12.79 -0.86 12.11
N GLY A 107 -11.80 -1.73 12.20
CA GLY A 107 -11.72 -2.75 13.24
C GLY A 107 -11.43 -2.17 14.64
N LEU A 108 -10.52 -1.20 14.72
CA LEU A 108 -10.16 -0.53 15.97
C LEU A 108 -11.29 0.41 16.45
N LYS A 109 -11.83 1.26 15.57
CA LYS A 109 -12.94 2.18 15.91
C LYS A 109 -14.24 1.47 16.29
N TRP A 110 -14.44 0.24 15.79
CA TRP A 110 -15.57 -0.59 16.26
C TRP A 110 -15.44 -0.96 17.75
N ARG A 111 -14.20 -1.14 18.24
CA ARG A 111 -13.93 -1.41 19.67
C ARG A 111 -13.89 -0.13 20.51
N ASN A 112 -13.25 0.89 20.00
CA ASN A 112 -13.13 2.20 20.64
C ASN A 112 -13.29 3.32 19.58
N PRO A 113 -14.47 3.94 19.47
CA PRO A 113 -14.73 5.01 18.51
C PRO A 113 -13.85 6.27 18.67
N ALA A 114 -13.17 6.44 19.81
CA ALA A 114 -12.28 7.58 20.04
C ALA A 114 -10.94 7.45 19.32
N ILE A 115 -10.56 6.25 18.87
CA ILE A 115 -9.30 6.01 18.15
C ILE A 115 -9.29 6.82 16.86
N LYS A 116 -8.16 7.50 16.61
CA LYS A 116 -7.94 8.32 15.42
C LYS A 116 -7.25 7.52 14.33
N ALA A 117 -7.52 7.86 13.07
CA ALA A 117 -6.89 7.24 11.90
C ALA A 117 -6.33 8.31 10.97
N PHE A 118 -5.03 8.25 10.71
CA PHE A 118 -4.34 9.20 9.85
C PHE A 118 -3.76 8.49 8.62
N ALA A 119 -4.11 9.04 7.45
CA ALA A 119 -3.55 8.61 6.17
C ALA A 119 -2.22 9.33 5.92
N VAL A 120 -1.20 8.61 5.49
CA VAL A 120 0.06 9.22 5.04
C VAL A 120 0.18 9.10 3.53
N GLU A 121 0.48 10.21 2.88
CA GLU A 121 0.76 10.28 1.44
C GLU A 121 2.02 11.09 1.15
N PRO A 122 2.68 10.89 -0.03
CA PRO A 122 3.82 11.71 -0.42
C PRO A 122 3.41 13.17 -0.66
N ALA A 123 4.15 14.12 -0.10
CA ALA A 123 3.94 15.56 -0.33
C ALA A 123 4.08 15.93 -1.81
N GLU A 124 4.91 15.19 -2.56
CA GLU A 124 5.11 15.38 -4.01
C GLU A 124 3.94 14.82 -4.86
N SER A 125 3.02 14.05 -4.24
CA SER A 125 1.86 13.43 -4.91
C SER A 125 0.63 13.38 -3.99
N PRO A 126 0.12 14.55 -3.52
CA PRO A 126 -0.87 14.62 -2.44
C PRO A 126 -2.31 14.45 -2.97
N VAL A 127 -2.59 13.33 -3.63
CA VAL A 127 -3.88 13.09 -4.31
C VAL A 127 -5.05 12.89 -3.34
N LEU A 128 -4.80 12.34 -2.14
CA LEU A 128 -5.84 12.19 -1.11
C LEU A 128 -6.24 13.56 -0.53
N SER A 129 -5.29 14.50 -0.48
CA SER A 129 -5.52 15.91 -0.08
C SER A 129 -6.07 16.78 -1.21
N GLY A 130 -6.40 16.21 -2.37
CA GLY A 130 -6.95 16.94 -3.52
C GLY A 130 -5.92 17.58 -4.44
N GLY A 131 -4.64 17.28 -4.27
CA GLY A 131 -3.55 17.74 -5.15
C GLY A 131 -3.37 16.86 -6.38
N ASN A 132 -2.39 17.22 -7.21
CA ASN A 132 -2.07 16.49 -8.43
C ASN A 132 -1.10 15.33 -8.16
N PRO A 133 -1.18 14.22 -8.92
CA PRO A 133 -0.19 13.17 -8.86
C PRO A 133 1.18 13.68 -9.32
N GLY A 134 2.24 13.27 -8.63
CA GLY A 134 3.61 13.65 -8.90
C GLY A 134 4.58 12.49 -8.70
N ARG A 135 5.86 12.71 -9.09
CA ARG A 135 6.92 11.73 -8.85
C ARG A 135 7.44 11.87 -7.42
N HIS A 136 7.55 10.76 -6.73
CA HIS A 136 8.10 10.66 -5.38
C HIS A 136 8.97 9.41 -5.24
N SER A 137 9.77 9.33 -4.17
CA SER A 137 10.67 8.20 -3.91
C SER A 137 10.15 7.23 -2.84
N ILE A 138 8.98 7.48 -2.26
CA ILE A 138 8.41 6.63 -1.20
C ILE A 138 7.71 5.42 -1.84
N GLN A 139 8.47 4.37 -2.10
CA GLN A 139 7.91 3.14 -2.69
C GLN A 139 6.88 2.49 -1.76
N GLY A 140 5.76 2.05 -2.34
CA GLY A 140 4.70 1.31 -1.64
C GLY A 140 3.47 2.12 -1.29
N ILE A 141 3.57 3.45 -1.32
CA ILE A 141 2.44 4.38 -1.13
C ILE A 141 2.33 5.36 -2.29
N GLY A 142 1.29 6.19 -2.32
CA GLY A 142 1.14 7.23 -3.34
C GLY A 142 0.97 6.67 -4.75
N ALA A 143 -0.11 5.93 -5.00
CA ALA A 143 -0.37 5.29 -6.30
C ALA A 143 -0.66 6.29 -7.45
N GLY A 144 -0.80 7.59 -7.16
CA GLY A 144 -1.12 8.64 -8.12
C GLY A 144 -2.62 8.75 -8.44
N PHE A 145 -3.45 8.03 -7.69
CA PHE A 145 -4.92 8.10 -7.76
C PHE A 145 -5.52 7.69 -6.41
N ILE A 146 -6.79 8.02 -6.17
CA ILE A 146 -7.53 7.60 -4.97
C ILE A 146 -8.06 6.18 -5.21
N PRO A 147 -7.60 5.15 -4.43
CA PRO A 147 -8.09 3.79 -4.60
C PRO A 147 -9.56 3.66 -4.15
N ALA A 148 -10.32 2.78 -4.80
CA ALA A 148 -11.73 2.55 -4.45
C ALA A 148 -11.92 1.99 -3.02
N ASN A 149 -10.90 1.35 -2.46
CA ASN A 149 -10.90 0.90 -1.06
C ASN A 149 -10.74 2.05 -0.04
N TYR A 150 -10.40 3.28 -0.48
CA TYR A 150 -10.28 4.42 0.40
C TYR A 150 -11.66 4.93 0.83
N ASP A 151 -11.85 5.12 2.12
CA ASP A 151 -13.08 5.64 2.70
C ASP A 151 -12.74 6.85 3.58
N PRO A 152 -13.00 8.07 3.10
CA PRO A 152 -12.68 9.29 3.84
C PRO A 152 -13.47 9.43 5.14
N THR A 153 -14.59 8.73 5.31
CA THR A 153 -15.41 8.81 6.53
C THR A 153 -14.75 8.11 7.71
N VAL A 154 -13.76 7.27 7.45
CA VAL A 154 -13.01 6.52 8.50
C VAL A 154 -11.75 7.26 8.92
N VAL A 155 -11.25 8.18 8.05
CA VAL A 155 -9.97 8.88 8.21
C VAL A 155 -10.19 10.22 8.91
N ASP A 156 -9.47 10.45 10.01
CA ASP A 156 -9.56 11.70 10.79
C ASP A 156 -8.64 12.81 10.24
N GLY A 157 -7.60 12.46 9.50
CA GLY A 157 -6.69 13.42 8.87
C GLY A 157 -5.74 12.78 7.87
N ILE A 158 -5.14 13.63 7.03
CA ILE A 158 -4.14 13.23 6.04
C ILE A 158 -2.85 13.97 6.34
N ILE A 159 -1.73 13.25 6.33
CA ILE A 159 -0.39 13.78 6.59
C ILE A 159 0.42 13.61 5.29
N CYS A 160 0.92 14.74 4.77
CA CYS A 160 1.81 14.75 3.63
C CYS A 160 3.25 14.71 4.12
N VAL A 161 4.06 13.76 3.62
CA VAL A 161 5.47 13.58 4.02
C VAL A 161 6.36 13.67 2.79
N GLU A 162 7.42 14.47 2.88
CA GLU A 162 8.42 14.56 1.81
C GLU A 162 9.28 13.29 1.71
N SER A 163 9.69 12.93 0.49
CA SER A 163 10.53 11.76 0.26
C SER A 163 11.83 11.78 1.07
N ASN A 164 12.43 12.96 1.25
CA ASN A 164 13.67 13.11 2.03
C ASN A 164 13.46 12.89 3.53
N GLU A 165 12.34 13.36 4.08
CA GLU A 165 11.96 13.14 5.48
C GLU A 165 11.70 11.67 5.74
N ALA A 166 10.90 11.01 4.89
CA ALA A 166 10.67 9.58 4.96
C ALA A 166 11.97 8.76 4.96
N ALA A 167 12.92 9.13 4.08
CA ALA A 167 14.21 8.46 4.03
C ALA A 167 15.06 8.72 5.28
N ALA A 168 14.99 9.92 5.86
CA ALA A 168 15.69 10.25 7.10
C ALA A 168 15.12 9.45 8.29
N CYS A 169 13.80 9.42 8.46
CA CYS A 169 13.12 8.66 9.50
C CYS A 169 13.38 7.16 9.39
N SER A 170 13.37 6.59 8.18
CA SER A 170 13.72 5.17 7.96
C SER A 170 15.14 4.84 8.45
N ARG A 171 16.11 5.74 8.24
CA ARG A 171 17.48 5.58 8.76
C ARG A 171 17.55 5.72 10.27
N LEU A 172 16.78 6.63 10.86
CA LEU A 172 16.70 6.80 12.33
C LEU A 172 16.11 5.56 12.98
N LEU A 173 15.04 5.00 12.41
CA LEU A 173 14.42 3.74 12.86
C LEU A 173 15.46 2.60 12.90
N ALA A 174 16.23 2.43 11.82
CA ALA A 174 17.28 1.42 11.78
C ALA A 174 18.37 1.67 12.83
N ARG A 175 18.77 2.94 13.02
CA ARG A 175 19.90 3.30 13.90
C ARG A 175 19.54 3.24 15.38
N TYR A 176 18.35 3.69 15.76
CA TYR A 176 17.97 3.81 17.17
C TYR A 176 17.17 2.63 17.70
N GLU A 177 16.34 2.02 16.83
CA GLU A 177 15.45 0.91 17.22
C GLU A 177 15.94 -0.45 16.68
N GLY A 178 16.97 -0.47 15.83
CA GLY A 178 17.46 -1.70 15.19
C GLY A 178 16.49 -2.29 14.15
N LEU A 179 15.48 -1.54 13.72
CA LEU A 179 14.47 -1.99 12.78
C LEU A 179 14.82 -1.53 11.34
N LEU A 180 15.32 -2.46 10.54
CA LEU A 180 15.60 -2.20 9.12
C LEU A 180 14.30 -2.33 8.31
N ALA A 181 13.66 -1.21 8.04
CA ALA A 181 12.41 -1.13 7.29
C ALA A 181 12.52 -0.23 6.05
N GLY A 182 11.53 -0.31 5.16
CA GLY A 182 11.49 0.48 3.92
C GLY A 182 11.21 1.96 4.17
N ILE A 183 11.44 2.78 3.13
CA ILE A 183 11.20 4.23 3.17
C ILE A 183 9.75 4.59 3.53
N SER A 184 8.76 3.76 3.14
CA SER A 184 7.36 3.97 3.52
C SER A 184 7.10 3.79 5.02
N SER A 185 7.92 3.01 5.73
CA SER A 185 7.87 2.92 7.20
C SER A 185 8.38 4.21 7.84
N GLY A 186 9.42 4.83 7.26
CA GLY A 186 9.88 6.13 7.69
C GLY A 186 8.87 7.26 7.43
N ALA A 187 8.01 7.12 6.43
CA ALA A 187 6.93 8.07 6.18
C ALA A 187 5.79 7.95 7.21
N ALA A 188 5.60 6.76 7.80
CA ALA A 188 4.55 6.53 8.80
C ALA A 188 4.99 6.89 10.23
N LEU A 189 6.29 7.13 10.44
CA LEU A 189 6.90 7.61 11.69
C LEU A 189 6.89 9.12 11.77
#